data_54e6f41a11f3074f6665976b60cbe973
#
_entry.id   54e6f41a11f3074f6665976b60cbe973
#
_cell.length_a   1.000
_cell.length_b   1.000
_cell.length_c   1.000
_cell.angle_alpha   90.00
_cell.angle_beta   90.00
_cell.angle_gamma   90.00
#
_symmetry.space_group_name_H-M   'P 1'
#
loop_
_entity.id
_entity.type
_entity.pdbx_description
1 polymer ?
#
loop_
_entity_poly.entity_id
_entity_poly.type
_entity_poly.pdbx_seq_one_letter_code
_entity_poly.pdbx_strand_id
1 'polypeptide(L)'
;IHSILMGYPVPNCYFLKSKNENGDTVYDCLDAKQRLTSIFDFAEGKYELHSATPACTFDGCDYDLANLSFDELADDLKDEILGCRLSIFCLEECTDEEVEEIFARLNNSTPLSPIQKCRSVMSTELARWTKEICKMDFFQHSIGLTVAQLRREADLEVLLQSMLLLDSRHEGYDEWKGISTAEVTKYCKYIRGKYNDDKKLMIMEIFEYLGKAFKEQHKFLKKSNIPMVVVLSKLALENNIEPENFKVFIDSFSNSVCVDYETNTGSGNVKRVKTEGRLVAIATAFADYFDLNDVKILSVKKDADSDEIEKCDDENFEDAVDTSSSDEDTPIMGSFMNEPTEEAEDTDGDGSGEEDVESEAGENTGIFAESE
;
A
#
# COMPACT_ATOMS: atom_id res chain seq x y z
N ILE A 1 -12.51 19.56 -6.42
CA ILE A 1 -12.84 20.48 -7.53
C ILE A 1 -14.18 21.19 -7.22
N HIS A 2 -15.29 20.48 -7.10
CA HIS A 2 -16.62 21.09 -6.83
C HIS A 2 -16.61 22.10 -5.67
N SER A 3 -15.89 21.82 -4.58
CA SER A 3 -15.77 22.76 -3.44
C SER A 3 -15.10 24.07 -3.81
N ILE A 4 -14.14 24.06 -4.73
CA ILE A 4 -13.47 25.28 -5.24
C ILE A 4 -14.49 26.10 -6.03
N LEU A 5 -15.18 25.47 -6.97
CA LEU A 5 -16.17 26.14 -7.82
C LEU A 5 -17.36 26.72 -7.02
N MET A 6 -17.70 26.08 -5.90
CA MET A 6 -18.73 26.58 -4.97
C MET A 6 -18.23 27.64 -3.98
N GLY A 7 -16.95 28.03 -4.04
CA GLY A 7 -16.35 28.97 -3.09
C GLY A 7 -16.29 28.44 -1.65
N TYR A 8 -16.37 27.11 -1.45
CA TYR A 8 -16.25 26.54 -0.12
C TYR A 8 -14.80 26.58 0.36
N PRO A 9 -14.57 26.82 1.66
CA PRO A 9 -13.21 26.89 2.20
C PRO A 9 -12.48 25.55 2.03
N VAL A 10 -11.34 25.59 1.35
CA VAL A 10 -10.43 24.46 1.30
C VAL A 10 -9.58 24.46 2.57
N PRO A 11 -9.50 23.34 3.32
CA PRO A 11 -8.69 23.28 4.53
C PRO A 11 -7.21 23.57 4.25
N ASN A 12 -6.52 24.16 5.23
CA ASN A 12 -5.12 24.52 5.11
C ASN A 12 -4.21 23.32 4.77
N CYS A 13 -3.16 23.58 4.02
CA CYS A 13 -2.12 22.61 3.70
C CYS A 13 -0.95 22.77 4.69
N TYR A 14 -0.37 21.66 5.15
CA TYR A 14 0.73 21.67 6.11
C TYR A 14 1.94 20.99 5.53
N PHE A 15 3.08 21.68 5.57
CA PHE A 15 4.37 21.22 5.06
C PHE A 15 5.43 21.31 6.14
N LEU A 16 6.37 20.37 6.14
CA LEU A 16 7.61 20.44 6.90
C LEU A 16 8.73 20.87 5.96
N LYS A 17 9.43 21.94 6.30
CA LYS A 17 10.63 22.37 5.63
C LYS A 17 11.83 21.63 6.23
N SER A 18 12.57 20.93 5.40
CA SER A 18 13.76 20.19 5.80
C SER A 18 14.89 20.40 4.77
N LYS A 19 16.08 19.89 5.06
CA LYS A 19 17.17 19.83 4.10
C LYS A 19 17.42 18.38 3.68
N ASN A 20 17.64 18.16 2.39
CA ASN A 20 18.07 16.85 1.89
C ASN A 20 19.58 16.64 2.17
N GLU A 21 20.10 15.46 1.82
CA GLU A 21 21.52 15.10 1.97
C GLU A 21 22.47 16.05 1.22
N ASN A 22 22.02 16.70 0.16
CA ASN A 22 22.76 17.66 -0.64
C ASN A 22 22.72 19.09 -0.05
N GLY A 23 21.97 19.30 1.02
CA GLY A 23 21.76 20.61 1.63
C GLY A 23 20.66 21.47 0.99
N ASP A 24 19.94 20.94 -0.02
CA ASP A 24 18.84 21.65 -0.66
C ASP A 24 17.61 21.66 0.23
N THR A 25 16.85 22.74 0.18
CA THR A 25 15.58 22.83 0.92
C THR A 25 14.52 21.98 0.25
N VAL A 26 13.90 21.09 1.03
CA VAL A 26 12.76 20.25 0.60
C VAL A 26 11.56 20.52 1.50
N TYR A 27 10.38 20.30 0.93
CA TYR A 27 9.10 20.47 1.62
C TYR A 27 8.35 19.14 1.63
N ASP A 28 8.22 18.55 2.80
CA ASP A 28 7.47 17.31 2.98
C ASP A 28 6.01 17.63 3.33
N CYS A 29 5.06 17.16 2.54
CA CYS A 29 3.64 17.40 2.79
C CYS A 29 3.15 16.53 3.96
N LEU A 30 2.79 17.17 5.08
CA LEU A 30 2.25 16.51 6.26
C LEU A 30 0.74 16.25 6.13
N ASP A 31 -0.01 17.25 5.64
CA ASP A 31 -1.44 17.13 5.33
C ASP A 31 -1.77 17.93 4.07
N ALA A 32 -2.66 17.42 3.27
CA ALA A 32 -3.21 17.89 2.00
C ALA A 32 -2.72 17.13 0.76
N LYS A 33 -1.91 16.08 0.87
CA LYS A 33 -1.40 15.35 -0.30
C LYS A 33 -2.50 14.93 -1.27
N GLN A 34 -3.59 14.31 -0.77
CA GLN A 34 -4.71 13.87 -1.61
C GLN A 34 -5.45 15.04 -2.26
N ARG A 35 -5.66 16.14 -1.53
CA ARG A 35 -6.31 17.35 -2.04
C ARG A 35 -5.48 17.99 -3.15
N LEU A 36 -4.20 18.19 -2.92
CA LEU A 36 -3.28 18.75 -3.93
C LEU A 36 -3.19 17.85 -5.15
N THR A 37 -3.00 16.53 -4.96
CA THR A 37 -2.97 15.58 -6.07
C THR A 37 -4.26 15.64 -6.89
N SER A 38 -5.44 15.69 -6.24
CA SER A 38 -6.71 15.78 -6.96
C SER A 38 -6.86 17.08 -7.74
N ILE A 39 -6.37 18.21 -7.21
CA ILE A 39 -6.44 19.51 -7.91
C ILE A 39 -5.50 19.51 -9.11
N PHE A 40 -4.24 19.12 -8.91
CA PHE A 40 -3.25 19.12 -9.99
C PHE A 40 -3.56 18.09 -11.08
N ASP A 41 -3.91 16.85 -10.69
CA ASP A 41 -4.24 15.81 -11.66
C ASP A 41 -5.48 16.15 -12.48
N PHE A 42 -6.46 16.85 -11.90
CA PHE A 42 -7.62 17.35 -12.64
C PHE A 42 -7.21 18.46 -13.61
N ALA A 43 -6.45 19.46 -13.15
CA ALA A 43 -5.98 20.56 -13.99
C ALA A 43 -5.05 20.08 -15.13
N GLU A 44 -4.35 18.97 -14.95
CA GLU A 44 -3.54 18.30 -15.98
C GLU A 44 -4.35 17.35 -16.89
N GLY A 45 -5.68 17.28 -16.71
CA GLY A 45 -6.57 16.43 -17.54
C GLY A 45 -6.44 14.93 -17.32
N LYS A 46 -5.89 14.49 -16.15
CA LYS A 46 -5.65 13.07 -15.88
C LYS A 46 -6.90 12.28 -15.51
N TYR A 47 -7.99 12.95 -15.15
CA TYR A 47 -9.25 12.30 -14.85
C TYR A 47 -10.43 13.25 -15.09
N GLU A 48 -11.64 12.67 -15.23
CA GLU A 48 -12.92 13.35 -15.36
C GLU A 48 -13.64 13.43 -14.02
N LEU A 49 -14.49 14.42 -13.82
CA LEU A 49 -15.35 14.50 -12.64
C LEU A 49 -16.35 13.33 -12.65
N HIS A 50 -16.64 12.81 -11.45
CA HIS A 50 -17.55 11.67 -11.32
C HIS A 50 -18.96 12.02 -11.80
N SER A 51 -19.67 11.04 -12.37
CA SER A 51 -21.06 11.20 -12.86
C SER A 51 -22.06 11.69 -11.80
N ALA A 52 -21.76 11.50 -10.51
CA ALA A 52 -22.56 12.02 -9.39
C ALA A 52 -22.08 13.39 -8.89
N THR A 53 -21.17 14.06 -9.60
CA THR A 53 -20.74 15.42 -9.22
C THR A 53 -21.92 16.38 -9.40
N PRO A 54 -22.35 17.11 -8.35
CA PRO A 54 -23.45 18.04 -8.47
C PRO A 54 -23.14 19.18 -9.45
N ALA A 55 -24.17 19.72 -10.07
CA ALA A 55 -24.06 20.98 -10.81
C ALA A 55 -23.63 22.13 -9.89
N CYS A 56 -22.95 23.12 -10.42
CA CYS A 56 -22.62 24.33 -9.68
C CYS A 56 -23.24 25.56 -10.34
N THR A 57 -23.57 26.56 -9.52
CA THR A 57 -23.97 27.89 -10.02
C THR A 57 -22.76 28.82 -9.85
N PHE A 58 -22.25 29.34 -10.95
CA PHE A 58 -21.13 30.27 -10.96
C PHE A 58 -21.51 31.51 -11.77
N ASP A 59 -21.33 32.67 -11.18
CA ASP A 59 -21.70 33.98 -11.79
C ASP A 59 -23.16 34.05 -12.33
N GLY A 60 -24.06 33.32 -11.65
CA GLY A 60 -25.49 33.29 -12.02
C GLY A 60 -25.86 32.35 -13.17
N CYS A 61 -24.87 31.56 -13.66
CA CYS A 61 -25.07 30.50 -14.64
C CYS A 61 -24.94 29.13 -13.97
N ASP A 62 -25.79 28.20 -14.35
CA ASP A 62 -25.78 26.82 -13.89
C ASP A 62 -24.95 25.98 -14.85
N TYR A 63 -24.01 25.21 -14.30
CA TYR A 63 -23.10 24.30 -15.04
C TYR A 63 -23.29 22.89 -14.56
N ASP A 64 -23.52 21.97 -15.48
CA ASP A 64 -23.44 20.54 -15.22
C ASP A 64 -21.97 20.13 -15.27
N LEU A 65 -21.49 19.52 -14.18
CA LEU A 65 -20.09 19.12 -14.02
C LEU A 65 -19.86 17.64 -14.21
N ALA A 66 -20.95 16.84 -14.33
CA ALA A 66 -20.84 15.38 -14.39
C ALA A 66 -20.04 14.90 -15.62
N ASN A 67 -19.06 14.03 -15.38
CA ASN A 67 -18.19 13.43 -16.41
C ASN A 67 -17.37 14.42 -17.25
N LEU A 68 -17.19 15.66 -16.80
CA LEU A 68 -16.36 16.63 -17.50
C LEU A 68 -14.89 16.51 -17.06
N SER A 69 -13.99 16.53 -18.02
CA SER A 69 -12.56 16.78 -17.83
C SER A 69 -12.30 18.29 -17.67
N PHE A 70 -11.08 18.64 -17.24
CA PHE A 70 -10.70 20.04 -17.09
C PHE A 70 -10.84 20.81 -18.43
N ASP A 71 -10.45 20.21 -19.55
CA ASP A 71 -10.49 20.86 -20.86
C ASP A 71 -11.92 21.14 -21.35
N GLU A 72 -12.88 20.36 -20.89
CA GLU A 72 -14.30 20.50 -21.26
C GLU A 72 -15.07 21.53 -20.41
N LEU A 73 -14.46 22.01 -19.32
CA LEU A 73 -15.06 23.07 -18.51
C LEU A 73 -15.14 24.39 -19.29
N ALA A 74 -16.12 25.22 -18.93
CA ALA A 74 -16.19 26.62 -19.36
C ALA A 74 -14.94 27.38 -18.86
N ASP A 75 -14.49 28.38 -19.65
CA ASP A 75 -13.25 29.09 -19.34
C ASP A 75 -13.29 29.81 -17.99
N ASP A 76 -14.44 30.36 -17.60
CA ASP A 76 -14.64 31.00 -16.30
C ASP A 76 -14.43 30.01 -15.13
N LEU A 77 -14.86 28.74 -15.30
CA LEU A 77 -14.65 27.68 -14.30
C LEU A 77 -13.18 27.22 -14.25
N LYS A 78 -12.49 27.18 -15.39
CA LYS A 78 -11.05 26.91 -15.45
C LYS A 78 -10.26 27.99 -14.71
N ASP A 79 -10.61 29.23 -14.98
CA ASP A 79 -9.94 30.39 -14.35
C ASP A 79 -10.16 30.40 -12.83
N GLU A 80 -11.36 30.04 -12.34
CA GLU A 80 -11.64 29.89 -10.91
C GLU A 80 -10.80 28.80 -10.27
N ILE A 81 -10.66 27.63 -10.93
CA ILE A 81 -9.84 26.52 -10.43
C ILE A 81 -8.37 26.91 -10.38
N LEU A 82 -7.84 27.50 -11.46
CA LEU A 82 -6.43 27.91 -11.54
C LEU A 82 -6.11 29.11 -10.66
N GLY A 83 -7.08 29.99 -10.43
CA GLY A 83 -6.98 31.14 -9.54
C GLY A 83 -7.15 30.82 -8.06
N CYS A 84 -7.53 29.59 -7.73
CA CYS A 84 -7.77 29.16 -6.34
C CYS A 84 -6.53 29.34 -5.46
N ARG A 85 -6.69 30.09 -4.35
CA ARG A 85 -5.63 30.32 -3.38
C ARG A 85 -5.71 29.31 -2.24
N LEU A 86 -4.66 28.50 -2.09
CA LEU A 86 -4.53 27.56 -1.00
C LEU A 86 -3.66 28.17 0.12
N SER A 87 -4.14 28.08 1.36
CA SER A 87 -3.37 28.50 2.54
C SER A 87 -2.37 27.41 2.90
N ILE A 88 -1.08 27.75 2.93
CA ILE A 88 0.00 26.83 3.26
C ILE A 88 0.64 27.25 4.58
N PHE A 89 0.68 26.33 5.54
CA PHE A 89 1.45 26.45 6.77
C PHE A 89 2.74 25.65 6.63
N CYS A 90 3.86 26.32 6.79
CA CYS A 90 5.17 25.70 6.74
C CYS A 90 5.75 25.60 8.15
N LEU A 91 6.06 24.38 8.59
CA LEU A 91 6.71 24.10 9.86
C LEU A 91 8.23 24.12 9.62
N GLU A 92 8.94 24.86 10.43
CA GLU A 92 10.41 25.01 10.38
C GLU A 92 10.99 24.67 11.75
N GLU A 93 12.17 24.07 11.77
CA GLU A 93 12.93 23.79 13.00
C GLU A 93 12.16 22.95 14.05
N CYS A 94 11.24 22.08 13.61
CA CYS A 94 10.49 21.19 14.47
C CYS A 94 11.28 19.92 14.76
N THR A 95 11.17 19.43 16.01
CA THR A 95 11.64 18.10 16.37
C THR A 95 10.71 17.02 15.78
N ASP A 96 11.19 15.79 15.68
CA ASP A 96 10.36 14.67 15.20
C ASP A 96 9.13 14.47 16.09
N GLU A 97 9.25 14.68 17.41
CA GLU A 97 8.14 14.59 18.37
C GLU A 97 7.05 15.65 18.09
N GLU A 98 7.46 16.88 17.82
CA GLU A 98 6.54 17.98 17.50
C GLU A 98 5.82 17.72 16.17
N VAL A 99 6.54 17.21 15.17
CA VAL A 99 5.95 16.82 13.88
C VAL A 99 4.91 15.72 14.07
N GLU A 100 5.20 14.69 14.90
CA GLU A 100 4.24 13.64 15.23
C GLU A 100 2.99 14.18 15.92
N GLU A 101 3.16 15.05 16.90
CA GLU A 101 2.03 15.62 17.63
C GLU A 101 1.14 16.46 16.72
N ILE A 102 1.73 17.28 15.85
CA ILE A 102 1.00 18.09 14.88
C ILE A 102 0.26 17.18 13.90
N PHE A 103 0.95 16.17 13.35
CA PHE A 103 0.33 15.21 12.42
C PHE A 103 -0.84 14.45 13.05
N ALA A 104 -0.70 14.01 14.30
CA ALA A 104 -1.78 13.35 15.04
C ALA A 104 -2.99 14.29 15.25
N ARG A 105 -2.76 15.57 15.54
CA ARG A 105 -3.82 16.56 15.71
C ARG A 105 -4.53 16.90 14.40
N LEU A 106 -3.80 17.04 13.30
CA LEU A 106 -4.37 17.32 11.97
C LEU A 106 -5.26 16.16 11.47
N ASN A 107 -4.88 14.92 11.77
CA ASN A 107 -5.61 13.72 11.36
C ASN A 107 -6.71 13.27 12.35
N ASN A 108 -7.00 14.06 13.37
CA ASN A 108 -8.00 13.70 14.40
C ASN A 108 -9.43 13.50 13.86
N SER A 109 -9.73 13.96 12.65
CA SER A 109 -11.03 13.76 11.97
C SER A 109 -11.15 12.39 11.30
N THR A 110 -10.01 11.74 10.98
CA THR A 110 -9.97 10.38 10.43
C THR A 110 -8.87 9.61 11.16
N PRO A 111 -9.20 8.56 11.91
CA PRO A 111 -8.18 7.80 12.63
C PRO A 111 -7.14 7.25 11.66
N LEU A 112 -5.86 7.47 11.96
CA LEU A 112 -4.76 6.91 11.20
C LEU A 112 -4.93 5.40 11.08
N SER A 113 -4.73 4.87 9.88
CA SER A 113 -4.63 3.42 9.71
C SER A 113 -3.51 2.87 10.60
N PRO A 114 -3.59 1.61 11.02
CA PRO A 114 -2.56 1.03 11.88
C PRO A 114 -1.13 1.20 11.30
N ILE A 115 -0.96 1.09 9.98
CA ILE A 115 0.36 1.24 9.35
C ILE A 115 0.80 2.72 9.25
N GLN A 116 -0.13 3.66 9.11
CA GLN A 116 0.19 5.09 9.19
C GLN A 116 0.69 5.47 10.58
N LYS A 117 0.16 4.80 11.65
CA LYS A 117 0.70 4.96 13.02
C LYS A 117 2.14 4.46 13.14
N CYS A 118 2.50 3.36 12.45
CA CYS A 118 3.89 2.90 12.42
C CYS A 118 4.81 3.95 11.79
N ARG A 119 4.36 4.56 10.68
CA ARG A 119 5.12 5.59 9.97
C ARG A 119 5.28 6.86 10.82
N SER A 120 4.23 7.30 11.52
CA SER A 120 4.26 8.52 12.32
C SER A 120 5.19 8.43 13.53
N VAL A 121 5.47 7.23 14.04
CA VAL A 121 6.36 7.03 15.20
C VAL A 121 7.83 6.75 14.83
N MET A 122 8.14 6.55 13.54
CA MET A 122 9.51 6.47 13.04
C MET A 122 10.10 7.88 12.87
N SER A 123 11.45 7.99 12.86
CA SER A 123 12.07 9.25 12.42
C SER A 123 11.74 9.49 10.93
N THR A 124 11.70 10.76 10.52
CA THR A 124 11.44 11.17 9.13
C THR A 124 12.42 10.52 8.16
N GLU A 125 13.71 10.42 8.55
CA GLU A 125 14.75 9.75 7.76
C GLU A 125 14.42 8.27 7.55
N LEU A 126 14.11 7.54 8.63
CA LEU A 126 13.79 6.11 8.56
C LEU A 126 12.51 5.87 7.75
N ALA A 127 11.47 6.70 7.93
CA ALA A 127 10.24 6.61 7.17
C ALA A 127 10.46 6.84 5.66
N ARG A 128 11.37 7.75 5.29
CA ARG A 128 11.76 7.98 3.89
C ARG A 128 12.52 6.79 3.33
N TRP A 129 13.49 6.28 4.08
CA TRP A 129 14.28 5.12 3.68
C TRP A 129 13.42 3.87 3.49
N THR A 130 12.50 3.53 4.40
CA THR A 130 11.58 2.38 4.24
C THR A 130 10.73 2.50 2.98
N LYS A 131 10.33 3.72 2.60
CA LYS A 131 9.61 3.97 1.35
C LYS A 131 10.46 3.69 0.11
N GLU A 132 11.77 3.99 0.16
CA GLU A 132 12.68 3.64 -0.95
C GLU A 132 12.88 2.12 -1.04
N ILE A 133 12.96 1.40 0.08
CA ILE A 133 13.03 -0.07 0.07
C ILE A 133 11.77 -0.67 -0.59
N CYS A 134 10.57 -0.17 -0.30
CA CYS A 134 9.34 -0.63 -0.95
C CYS A 134 9.29 -0.38 -2.47
N LYS A 135 10.21 0.40 -3.05
CA LYS A 135 10.35 0.58 -4.50
C LYS A 135 11.29 -0.43 -5.17
N MET A 136 12.00 -1.25 -4.40
CA MET A 136 12.92 -2.27 -4.95
C MET A 136 12.16 -3.33 -5.75
N ASP A 137 12.83 -3.97 -6.69
CA ASP A 137 12.26 -4.95 -7.63
C ASP A 137 11.44 -6.05 -6.95
N PHE A 138 11.89 -6.53 -5.79
CA PHE A 138 11.16 -7.53 -5.02
C PHE A 138 9.74 -7.08 -4.68
N PHE A 139 9.57 -5.85 -4.20
CA PHE A 139 8.24 -5.31 -3.86
C PHE A 139 7.39 -4.99 -5.09
N GLN A 140 8.01 -4.62 -6.19
CA GLN A 140 7.31 -4.21 -7.41
C GLN A 140 6.87 -5.39 -8.28
N HIS A 141 7.63 -6.50 -8.27
CA HIS A 141 7.44 -7.58 -9.24
C HIS A 141 7.19 -8.96 -8.62
N SER A 142 7.68 -9.22 -7.40
CA SER A 142 7.76 -10.58 -6.86
C SER A 142 6.65 -10.95 -5.88
N ILE A 143 6.10 -9.96 -5.16
CA ILE A 143 5.14 -10.19 -4.08
C ILE A 143 3.70 -10.36 -4.58
N GLY A 144 2.95 -11.27 -3.94
CA GLY A 144 1.56 -11.55 -4.24
C GLY A 144 0.57 -10.69 -3.45
N LEU A 145 0.77 -9.35 -3.42
CA LEU A 145 -0.16 -8.43 -2.78
C LEU A 145 -1.20 -7.90 -3.78
N THR A 146 -2.45 -7.85 -3.36
CA THR A 146 -3.53 -7.27 -4.16
C THR A 146 -3.42 -5.74 -4.21
N VAL A 147 -4.04 -5.11 -5.23
CA VAL A 147 -4.11 -3.64 -5.34
C VAL A 147 -4.74 -3.01 -4.09
N ALA A 148 -5.76 -3.66 -3.50
CA ALA A 148 -6.38 -3.19 -2.27
C ALA A 148 -5.43 -3.25 -1.06
N GLN A 149 -4.59 -4.29 -0.97
CA GLN A 149 -3.56 -4.41 0.06
C GLN A 149 -2.46 -3.36 -0.12
N LEU A 150 -1.99 -3.12 -1.35
CA LEU A 150 -1.01 -2.08 -1.65
C LEU A 150 -1.54 -0.66 -1.34
N ARG A 151 -2.82 -0.38 -1.63
CA ARG A 151 -3.46 0.88 -1.21
C ARG A 151 -3.49 1.08 0.30
N ARG A 152 -3.47 -0.02 1.08
CA ARG A 152 -3.39 0.00 2.55
C ARG A 152 -1.96 -0.11 3.06
N GLU A 153 -0.95 0.05 2.19
CA GLU A 153 0.47 -0.01 2.52
C GLU A 153 0.92 -1.35 3.13
N ALA A 154 0.36 -2.46 2.64
CA ALA A 154 0.73 -3.79 3.10
C ALA A 154 2.18 -4.17 2.75
N ASP A 155 2.78 -3.57 1.73
CA ASP A 155 4.21 -3.64 1.39
C ASP A 155 5.08 -3.07 2.52
N LEU A 156 4.75 -1.89 3.03
CA LEU A 156 5.41 -1.31 4.20
C LEU A 156 5.20 -2.19 5.45
N GLU A 157 4.00 -2.73 5.63
CA GLU A 157 3.71 -3.59 6.78
C GLU A 157 4.59 -4.85 6.78
N VAL A 158 4.68 -5.56 5.66
CA VAL A 158 5.54 -6.77 5.58
C VAL A 158 7.03 -6.44 5.67
N LEU A 159 7.48 -5.27 5.18
CA LEU A 159 8.84 -4.79 5.39
C LEU A 159 9.13 -4.63 6.89
N LEU A 160 8.30 -3.89 7.60
CA LEU A 160 8.48 -3.62 9.04
C LEU A 160 8.37 -4.90 9.89
N GLN A 161 7.46 -5.83 9.54
CA GLN A 161 7.37 -7.15 10.16
C GLN A 161 8.68 -7.95 9.96
N SER A 162 9.26 -7.87 8.77
CA SER A 162 10.53 -8.54 8.46
C SER A 162 11.69 -7.94 9.23
N MET A 163 11.78 -6.61 9.32
CA MET A 163 12.79 -5.91 10.10
C MET A 163 12.69 -6.28 11.60
N LEU A 164 11.48 -6.31 12.15
CA LEU A 164 11.24 -6.74 13.54
C LEU A 164 11.76 -8.16 13.77
N LEU A 165 11.44 -9.09 12.87
CA LEU A 165 11.88 -10.48 13.00
C LEU A 165 13.40 -10.64 12.85
N LEU A 166 14.05 -9.90 11.99
CA LEU A 166 15.50 -9.90 11.85
C LEU A 166 16.17 -9.36 13.12
N ASP A 167 15.72 -8.23 13.64
CA ASP A 167 16.28 -7.63 14.86
C ASP A 167 16.03 -8.50 16.09
N SER A 168 14.87 -9.17 16.20
CA SER A 168 14.57 -10.07 17.32
C SER A 168 15.54 -11.27 17.42
N ARG A 169 16.24 -11.58 16.33
CA ARG A 169 17.16 -12.75 16.25
C ARG A 169 18.60 -12.38 16.32
N HIS A 170 18.98 -11.25 15.72
CA HIS A 170 20.37 -10.86 15.53
C HIS A 170 20.80 -9.72 16.45
N GLU A 171 19.85 -8.84 16.84
CA GLU A 171 20.15 -7.60 17.55
C GLU A 171 19.52 -7.51 18.94
N GLY A 172 18.86 -8.59 19.40
CA GLY A 172 18.36 -8.70 20.77
C GLY A 172 17.11 -7.87 21.08
N TYR A 173 16.22 -7.67 20.10
CA TYR A 173 14.89 -7.16 20.38
C TYR A 173 13.99 -8.26 20.94
N ASP A 174 14.10 -8.51 22.26
CA ASP A 174 13.47 -9.65 22.91
C ASP A 174 11.99 -9.40 23.35
N GLU A 175 11.54 -8.15 23.34
CA GLU A 175 10.23 -7.71 23.87
C GLU A 175 9.05 -7.99 22.92
N TRP A 176 9.28 -8.53 21.74
CA TRP A 176 8.21 -8.75 20.78
C TRP A 176 7.27 -9.89 21.17
N LYS A 177 5.96 -9.66 21.01
CA LYS A 177 4.91 -10.65 21.29
C LYS A 177 4.28 -11.22 20.02
N GLY A 178 4.73 -10.78 18.84
CA GLY A 178 4.25 -11.16 17.53
C GLY A 178 4.57 -10.11 16.48
N ILE A 179 3.96 -10.26 15.32
CA ILE A 179 4.13 -9.34 14.18
C ILE A 179 2.83 -8.61 13.83
N SER A 180 1.92 -8.46 14.79
CA SER A 180 0.73 -7.62 14.59
C SER A 180 1.13 -6.16 14.41
N THR A 181 0.26 -5.35 13.79
CA THR A 181 0.56 -3.93 13.56
C THR A 181 0.81 -3.17 14.86
N ALA A 182 0.18 -3.58 15.97
CA ALA A 182 0.44 -3.01 17.29
C ALA A 182 1.89 -3.29 17.76
N GLU A 183 2.37 -4.51 17.58
CA GLU A 183 3.76 -4.87 17.92
C GLU A 183 4.76 -4.21 16.98
N VAL A 184 4.44 -4.11 15.69
CA VAL A 184 5.25 -3.36 14.72
C VAL A 184 5.33 -1.88 15.10
N THR A 185 4.24 -1.28 15.60
CA THR A 185 4.27 0.11 16.09
C THR A 185 5.22 0.28 17.28
N LYS A 186 5.22 -0.67 18.22
CA LYS A 186 6.17 -0.66 19.35
C LYS A 186 7.62 -0.79 18.87
N TYR A 187 7.84 -1.69 17.92
CA TYR A 187 9.15 -1.87 17.28
C TYR A 187 9.62 -0.59 16.57
N CYS A 188 8.76 0.07 15.81
CA CYS A 188 9.08 1.34 15.15
C CYS A 188 9.53 2.43 16.16
N LYS A 189 8.88 2.50 17.33
CA LYS A 189 9.32 3.38 18.42
C LYS A 189 10.71 2.99 18.98
N TYR A 190 10.96 1.69 19.12
CA TYR A 190 12.22 1.17 19.63
C TYR A 190 13.40 1.50 18.71
N ILE A 191 13.22 1.33 17.37
CA ILE A 191 14.30 1.56 16.40
C ILE A 191 14.50 3.02 16.04
N ARG A 192 13.63 3.92 16.48
CA ARG A 192 13.76 5.37 16.23
C ARG A 192 15.12 5.88 16.67
N GLY A 193 15.88 6.44 15.73
CA GLY A 193 17.24 6.94 15.96
C GLY A 193 18.30 5.87 16.28
N LYS A 194 17.95 4.57 16.22
CA LYS A 194 18.86 3.45 16.48
C LYS A 194 19.15 2.59 15.25
N TYR A 195 18.44 2.81 14.16
CA TYR A 195 18.61 2.01 12.93
C TYR A 195 19.77 2.57 12.12
N ASN A 196 20.97 1.98 12.32
CA ASN A 196 22.21 2.43 11.74
C ASN A 196 22.39 1.97 10.28
N ASP A 197 23.44 2.46 9.63
CA ASP A 197 23.71 2.17 8.21
C ASP A 197 24.05 0.70 7.97
N ASP A 198 24.69 0.00 8.90
CA ASP A 198 24.99 -1.44 8.76
C ASP A 198 23.69 -2.26 8.67
N LYS A 199 22.69 -1.91 9.49
CA LYS A 199 21.37 -2.54 9.42
C LYS A 199 20.64 -2.19 8.13
N LYS A 200 20.74 -0.94 7.67
CA LYS A 200 20.15 -0.50 6.39
C LYS A 200 20.78 -1.28 5.22
N LEU A 201 22.11 -1.44 5.21
CA LEU A 201 22.82 -2.21 4.20
C LEU A 201 22.39 -3.68 4.20
N MET A 202 22.32 -4.31 5.37
CA MET A 202 21.86 -5.70 5.49
C MET A 202 20.44 -5.89 4.89
N ILE A 203 19.52 -4.98 5.18
CA ILE A 203 18.16 -5.04 4.62
C ILE A 203 18.19 -4.87 3.09
N MET A 204 18.98 -3.94 2.57
CA MET A 204 19.13 -3.73 1.14
C MET A 204 19.68 -5.00 0.46
N GLU A 205 20.74 -5.61 0.99
CA GLU A 205 21.31 -6.85 0.47
C GLU A 205 20.29 -7.99 0.42
N ILE A 206 19.48 -8.13 1.48
CA ILE A 206 18.41 -9.11 1.55
C ILE A 206 17.38 -8.90 0.41
N PHE A 207 16.91 -7.67 0.21
CA PHE A 207 15.91 -7.40 -0.82
C PHE A 207 16.48 -7.40 -2.24
N GLU A 208 17.76 -7.07 -2.43
CA GLU A 208 18.47 -7.29 -3.69
C GLU A 208 18.59 -8.78 -4.02
N TYR A 209 18.94 -9.60 -3.03
CA TYR A 209 19.01 -11.04 -3.18
C TYR A 209 17.64 -11.62 -3.55
N LEU A 210 16.57 -11.21 -2.86
CA LEU A 210 15.21 -11.65 -3.14
C LEU A 210 14.73 -11.19 -4.51
N GLY A 211 15.07 -9.97 -4.96
CA GLY A 211 14.76 -9.49 -6.30
C GLY A 211 15.46 -10.26 -7.40
N LYS A 212 16.70 -10.76 -7.14
CA LYS A 212 17.40 -11.67 -8.05
C LYS A 212 16.76 -13.06 -8.09
N ALA A 213 16.32 -13.57 -6.94
CA ALA A 213 15.66 -14.87 -6.83
C ALA A 213 14.28 -14.89 -7.50
N PHE A 214 13.48 -13.86 -7.29
CA PHE A 214 12.09 -13.80 -7.75
C PHE A 214 11.88 -12.62 -8.71
N LYS A 215 12.02 -12.86 -10.00
CA LYS A 215 11.84 -11.83 -11.06
C LYS A 215 10.39 -11.59 -11.44
N GLU A 216 9.50 -12.48 -11.03
CA GLU A 216 8.06 -12.45 -11.31
C GLU A 216 7.28 -12.80 -10.04
N GLN A 217 5.99 -12.47 -10.02
CA GLN A 217 5.12 -12.75 -8.89
C GLN A 217 5.11 -14.24 -8.53
N HIS A 218 5.37 -14.54 -7.26
CA HIS A 218 5.43 -15.91 -6.77
C HIS A 218 4.27 -16.21 -5.83
N LYS A 219 3.54 -17.33 -6.07
CA LYS A 219 2.35 -17.73 -5.32
C LYS A 219 2.55 -17.88 -3.80
N PHE A 220 3.76 -18.19 -3.35
CA PHE A 220 4.08 -18.34 -1.93
C PHE A 220 4.35 -16.99 -1.24
N LEU A 221 4.69 -15.94 -2.00
CA LEU A 221 5.01 -14.60 -1.47
C LEU A 221 3.74 -13.78 -1.17
N LYS A 222 2.84 -14.36 -0.38
CA LYS A 222 1.66 -13.68 0.18
C LYS A 222 2.04 -12.94 1.46
N LYS A 223 1.21 -11.98 1.88
CA LYS A 223 1.42 -11.13 3.07
C LYS A 223 1.92 -11.91 4.29
N SER A 224 1.32 -13.07 4.61
CA SER A 224 1.67 -13.88 5.78
C SER A 224 3.03 -14.58 5.68
N ASN A 225 3.53 -14.85 4.47
CA ASN A 225 4.72 -15.66 4.22
C ASN A 225 5.96 -14.81 3.94
N ILE A 226 5.79 -13.60 3.41
CA ILE A 226 6.89 -12.70 3.07
C ILE A 226 7.88 -12.52 4.25
N PRO A 227 7.45 -12.21 5.48
CA PRO A 227 8.38 -12.05 6.59
C PRO A 227 9.19 -13.32 6.90
N MET A 228 8.61 -14.50 6.69
CA MET A 228 9.30 -15.79 6.88
C MET A 228 10.39 -15.98 5.82
N VAL A 229 10.07 -15.68 4.55
CA VAL A 229 11.01 -15.78 3.42
C VAL A 229 12.16 -14.77 3.56
N VAL A 230 11.88 -13.57 4.05
CA VAL A 230 12.90 -12.53 4.29
C VAL A 230 13.90 -12.98 5.37
N VAL A 231 13.41 -13.53 6.49
CA VAL A 231 14.32 -14.07 7.53
C VAL A 231 15.16 -15.24 6.98
N LEU A 232 14.53 -16.11 6.19
CA LEU A 232 15.21 -17.25 5.59
C LEU A 232 16.26 -16.83 4.55
N SER A 233 16.01 -15.76 3.78
CA SER A 233 16.98 -15.28 2.79
C SER A 233 18.26 -14.74 3.42
N LYS A 234 18.18 -14.16 4.64
CA LYS A 234 19.39 -13.81 5.40
C LYS A 234 20.24 -15.06 5.70
N LEU A 235 19.59 -16.15 6.11
CA LEU A 235 20.28 -17.42 6.32
C LEU A 235 20.90 -17.97 5.03
N ALA A 236 20.20 -17.82 3.90
CA ALA A 236 20.73 -18.22 2.59
C ALA A 236 21.99 -17.42 2.22
N LEU A 237 21.98 -16.10 2.45
CA LEU A 237 23.14 -15.24 2.25
C LEU A 237 24.33 -15.66 3.13
N GLU A 238 24.10 -15.94 4.42
CA GLU A 238 25.13 -16.38 5.37
C GLU A 238 25.77 -17.72 4.97
N ASN A 239 25.03 -18.58 4.26
CA ASN A 239 25.50 -19.88 3.78
C ASN A 239 25.90 -19.86 2.30
N ASN A 240 26.03 -18.69 1.67
CA ASN A 240 26.39 -18.51 0.26
C ASN A 240 25.50 -19.33 -0.71
N ILE A 241 24.20 -19.43 -0.43
CA ILE A 241 23.23 -20.05 -1.32
C ILE A 241 22.87 -19.06 -2.42
N GLU A 242 23.06 -19.44 -3.67
CA GLU A 242 22.73 -18.59 -4.82
C GLU A 242 21.22 -18.32 -4.91
N PRO A 243 20.79 -17.11 -5.38
CA PRO A 243 19.38 -16.72 -5.46
C PRO A 243 18.51 -17.72 -6.23
N GLU A 244 19.03 -18.29 -7.32
CA GLU A 244 18.34 -19.30 -8.13
C GLU A 244 18.08 -20.58 -7.34
N ASN A 245 19.04 -21.04 -6.54
CA ASN A 245 18.89 -22.23 -5.71
C ASN A 245 17.89 -21.98 -4.57
N PHE A 246 17.92 -20.78 -3.98
CA PHE A 246 16.95 -20.37 -2.99
C PHE A 246 15.53 -20.39 -3.55
N LYS A 247 15.33 -19.87 -4.78
CA LYS A 247 14.04 -19.93 -5.47
C LYS A 247 13.59 -21.38 -5.68
N VAL A 248 14.46 -22.26 -6.15
CA VAL A 248 14.15 -23.69 -6.35
C VAL A 248 13.68 -24.33 -5.04
N PHE A 249 14.33 -24.01 -3.92
CA PHE A 249 13.88 -24.46 -2.59
C PHE A 249 12.47 -23.93 -2.28
N ILE A 250 12.21 -22.64 -2.44
CA ILE A 250 10.89 -22.06 -2.17
C ILE A 250 9.82 -22.65 -3.09
N ASP A 251 10.12 -22.91 -4.37
CA ASP A 251 9.24 -23.62 -5.30
C ASP A 251 8.89 -25.02 -4.76
N SER A 252 9.88 -25.77 -4.36
CA SER A 252 9.72 -27.12 -3.78
C SER A 252 8.88 -27.08 -2.49
N PHE A 253 9.24 -26.19 -1.55
CA PHE A 253 8.54 -26.03 -0.29
C PHE A 253 7.07 -25.60 -0.51
N SER A 254 6.82 -24.66 -1.42
CA SER A 254 5.47 -24.17 -1.70
C SER A 254 4.54 -25.22 -2.33
N ASN A 255 5.10 -26.25 -2.97
CA ASN A 255 4.33 -27.35 -3.56
C ASN A 255 4.04 -28.48 -2.56
N SER A 256 4.82 -28.57 -1.48
CA SER A 256 4.66 -29.58 -0.43
C SER A 256 4.98 -28.95 0.93
N VAL A 257 4.09 -28.05 1.36
CA VAL A 257 4.22 -27.38 2.67
C VAL A 257 4.11 -28.43 3.78
N CYS A 258 5.03 -28.38 4.75
CA CYS A 258 5.01 -29.34 5.87
C CYS A 258 3.86 -29.00 6.85
N VAL A 259 3.36 -30.04 7.52
CA VAL A 259 2.26 -29.94 8.48
C VAL A 259 2.56 -28.92 9.59
N ASP A 260 3.79 -28.88 10.08
CA ASP A 260 4.20 -27.94 11.14
C ASP A 260 4.11 -26.47 10.69
N TYR A 261 4.35 -26.17 9.42
CA TYR A 261 4.15 -24.83 8.88
C TYR A 261 2.65 -24.51 8.75
N GLU A 262 1.86 -25.43 8.20
CA GLU A 262 0.42 -25.25 7.97
C GLU A 262 -0.36 -25.04 9.26
N THR A 263 -0.07 -25.80 10.32
CA THR A 263 -0.73 -25.65 11.63
C THR A 263 -0.49 -24.29 12.29
N ASN A 264 0.58 -23.58 11.88
CA ASN A 264 0.93 -22.25 12.34
C ASN A 264 0.44 -21.14 11.39
N THR A 265 -0.39 -21.46 10.39
CA THR A 265 -1.10 -20.51 9.54
C THR A 265 -2.52 -20.23 10.05
N GLY A 266 -3.30 -19.43 9.33
CA GLY A 266 -4.70 -19.13 9.67
C GLY A 266 -4.85 -18.12 10.81
N SER A 267 -5.93 -18.19 11.57
CA SER A 267 -6.26 -17.21 12.63
C SER A 267 -5.15 -17.12 13.68
N GLY A 268 -4.78 -15.88 14.05
CA GLY A 268 -3.71 -15.61 15.00
C GLY A 268 -2.30 -15.90 14.49
N ASN A 269 -2.09 -16.02 13.20
CA ASN A 269 -0.77 -16.25 12.57
C ASN A 269 0.27 -15.15 12.89
N VAL A 270 -0.17 -13.97 13.32
CA VAL A 270 0.69 -12.85 13.73
C VAL A 270 1.19 -12.98 15.18
N LYS A 271 0.64 -13.89 15.99
CA LYS A 271 1.09 -14.13 17.36
C LYS A 271 2.48 -14.78 17.36
N ARG A 272 3.30 -14.50 18.38
CA ARG A 272 4.69 -14.98 18.49
C ARG A 272 4.80 -16.48 18.30
N VAL A 273 4.02 -17.27 19.02
CA VAL A 273 4.07 -18.75 18.97
C VAL A 273 3.89 -19.27 17.53
N LYS A 274 2.88 -18.77 16.80
CA LYS A 274 2.63 -19.19 15.41
C LYS A 274 3.66 -18.65 14.44
N THR A 275 4.16 -17.44 14.66
CA THR A 275 5.23 -16.86 13.84
C THR A 275 6.53 -17.65 14.00
N GLU A 276 6.90 -18.00 15.24
CA GLU A 276 8.07 -18.84 15.53
C GLU A 276 7.90 -20.25 14.97
N GLY A 277 6.71 -20.85 15.13
CA GLY A 277 6.41 -22.18 14.57
C GLY A 277 6.63 -22.23 13.05
N ARG A 278 6.14 -21.22 12.30
CA ARG A 278 6.38 -21.15 10.85
C ARG A 278 7.85 -20.96 10.50
N LEU A 279 8.55 -20.10 11.24
CA LEU A 279 9.97 -19.86 11.01
C LEU A 279 10.80 -21.11 11.26
N VAL A 280 10.54 -21.82 12.37
CA VAL A 280 11.23 -23.09 12.66
C VAL A 280 10.95 -24.11 11.57
N ALA A 281 9.69 -24.28 11.16
CA ALA A 281 9.29 -25.26 10.17
C ALA A 281 9.96 -25.03 8.81
N ILE A 282 9.91 -23.79 8.28
CA ILE A 282 10.53 -23.49 6.97
C ILE A 282 12.06 -23.57 7.02
N ALA A 283 12.62 -23.20 8.14
CA ALA A 283 14.06 -23.19 8.30
C ALA A 283 14.64 -24.59 8.54
N THR A 284 13.94 -25.48 9.23
CA THR A 284 14.29 -26.89 9.31
C THR A 284 14.27 -27.52 7.92
N ALA A 285 13.19 -27.29 7.15
CA ALA A 285 13.10 -27.78 5.77
C ALA A 285 14.20 -27.21 4.87
N PHE A 286 14.61 -25.96 5.08
CA PHE A 286 15.73 -25.34 4.36
C PHE A 286 17.07 -25.98 4.71
N ALA A 287 17.32 -26.20 5.99
CA ALA A 287 18.54 -26.85 6.46
C ALA A 287 18.67 -28.27 5.92
N ASP A 288 17.58 -29.04 5.97
CA ASP A 288 17.54 -30.39 5.42
C ASP A 288 17.77 -30.39 3.89
N TYR A 289 17.20 -29.43 3.17
CA TYR A 289 17.34 -29.35 1.72
C TYR A 289 18.77 -29.06 1.24
N PHE A 290 19.49 -28.22 1.98
CA PHE A 290 20.86 -27.81 1.64
C PHE A 290 21.96 -28.53 2.47
N ASP A 291 21.59 -29.55 3.25
CA ASP A 291 22.50 -30.31 4.13
C ASP A 291 23.31 -29.39 5.05
N LEU A 292 22.62 -28.38 5.65
CA LEU A 292 23.26 -27.42 6.53
C LEU A 292 23.26 -27.91 7.96
N ASN A 293 24.48 -28.07 8.52
CA ASN A 293 24.64 -28.43 9.92
C ASN A 293 24.57 -27.19 10.82
N ASP A 294 23.92 -27.29 11.98
CA ASP A 294 23.84 -26.26 13.04
C ASP A 294 23.22 -24.92 12.60
N VAL A 295 22.12 -24.97 11.86
CA VAL A 295 21.38 -23.75 11.54
C VAL A 295 20.69 -23.21 12.79
N LYS A 296 21.34 -22.29 13.50
CA LYS A 296 20.76 -21.55 14.63
C LYS A 296 19.76 -20.51 14.15
N ILE A 297 18.60 -20.94 13.70
CA ILE A 297 17.55 -20.04 13.23
C ILE A 297 16.85 -19.36 14.39
N LEU A 298 16.86 -19.97 15.55
CA LEU A 298 16.24 -19.50 16.76
C LEU A 298 17.09 -19.91 17.97
N SER A 299 17.79 -18.98 18.56
CA SER A 299 18.11 -19.11 19.97
C SER A 299 16.83 -18.87 20.79
N VAL A 300 15.93 -19.84 20.81
CA VAL A 300 14.82 -19.82 21.77
C VAL A 300 15.45 -19.98 23.15
N LYS A 301 15.53 -18.91 23.92
CA LYS A 301 15.49 -19.07 25.38
C LYS A 301 14.16 -19.73 25.66
N LYS A 302 14.17 -21.00 26.01
CA LYS A 302 13.06 -21.65 26.67
C LYS A 302 12.93 -20.96 28.03
N ASP A 303 12.11 -19.94 28.11
CA ASP A 303 11.58 -19.49 29.37
C ASP A 303 10.67 -20.63 29.85
N ALA A 304 11.21 -21.42 30.79
CA ALA A 304 10.41 -22.29 31.62
C ALA A 304 9.44 -21.39 32.40
N ASP A 305 8.19 -21.80 32.47
CA ASP A 305 7.09 -21.21 33.19
C ASP A 305 6.40 -19.98 32.58
N SER A 306 5.39 -20.24 31.76
CA SER A 306 4.19 -19.42 31.74
C SER A 306 2.99 -20.20 31.21
N ASP A 307 2.51 -21.15 32.05
CA ASP A 307 1.10 -21.56 32.06
C ASP A 307 0.29 -20.49 32.84
N GLU A 308 0.27 -19.28 32.41
CA GLU A 308 -0.72 -18.29 32.78
C GLU A 308 -1.44 -17.81 31.51
N ILE A 309 -2.60 -18.41 31.31
CA ILE A 309 -3.64 -17.94 30.41
C ILE A 309 -4.17 -16.61 30.98
N GLU A 310 -3.52 -15.50 30.70
CA GLU A 310 -4.16 -14.20 30.83
C GLU A 310 -5.27 -14.09 29.78
N LYS A 311 -6.50 -14.16 30.28
CA LYS A 311 -7.69 -13.70 29.59
C LYS A 311 -7.53 -12.20 29.41
N CYS A 312 -6.99 -11.79 28.23
CA CYS A 312 -7.13 -10.43 27.79
C CYS A 312 -8.55 -10.29 27.26
N ASP A 313 -9.30 -9.40 27.87
CA ASP A 313 -10.63 -8.97 27.45
C ASP A 313 -10.58 -8.57 25.99
N ASP A 314 -11.33 -9.31 25.17
CA ASP A 314 -11.59 -9.02 23.77
C ASP A 314 -12.57 -7.83 23.71
N GLU A 315 -12.07 -6.60 23.78
CA GLU A 315 -12.81 -5.44 23.30
C GLU A 315 -12.49 -5.19 21.82
N ASN A 316 -13.43 -5.62 21.01
CA ASN A 316 -13.77 -5.16 19.65
C ASN A 316 -12.62 -4.70 18.74
N PHE A 317 -12.03 -5.64 18.03
CA PHE A 317 -11.44 -5.40 16.74
C PHE A 317 -11.93 -6.50 15.78
N GLU A 318 -12.92 -6.17 14.97
CA GLU A 318 -13.33 -6.99 13.83
C GLU A 318 -12.14 -7.05 12.84
N ASP A 319 -11.30 -8.06 13.00
CA ASP A 319 -10.43 -8.53 11.95
C ASP A 319 -11.32 -9.11 10.86
N ALA A 320 -11.46 -8.37 9.77
CA ALA A 320 -12.11 -8.87 8.57
C ALA A 320 -11.42 -10.18 8.16
N VAL A 321 -12.13 -11.27 8.39
CA VAL A 321 -11.75 -12.62 7.98
C VAL A 321 -11.51 -12.61 6.48
N ASP A 322 -10.27 -12.84 6.06
CA ASP A 322 -9.90 -13.07 4.67
C ASP A 322 -10.36 -14.49 4.27
N THR A 323 -11.65 -14.61 3.96
CA THR A 323 -12.20 -15.80 3.30
C THR A 323 -12.14 -15.60 1.80
N SER A 324 -10.98 -15.81 1.20
CA SER A 324 -10.86 -15.97 -0.24
C SER A 324 -10.38 -17.37 -0.58
N SER A 325 -11.31 -18.29 -0.63
CA SER A 325 -11.21 -19.49 -1.46
C SER A 325 -12.54 -19.67 -2.15
N SER A 326 -12.69 -19.11 -3.34
CA SER A 326 -13.36 -19.70 -4.51
C SER A 326 -13.35 -18.70 -5.64
N ASP A 327 -12.70 -19.09 -6.70
CA ASP A 327 -12.83 -18.53 -8.04
C ASP A 327 -14.28 -18.69 -8.49
N GLU A 328 -14.94 -17.57 -8.83
CA GLU A 328 -15.98 -17.54 -9.86
C GLU A 328 -16.29 -16.07 -10.20
N ASP A 329 -15.87 -15.67 -11.38
CA ASP A 329 -16.28 -14.47 -12.07
C ASP A 329 -17.80 -14.53 -12.36
N THR A 330 -18.58 -13.67 -11.70
CA THR A 330 -19.91 -13.29 -12.19
C THR A 330 -20.18 -11.82 -11.84
N PRO A 331 -20.60 -11.01 -12.82
CA PRO A 331 -20.92 -9.60 -12.58
C PRO A 331 -22.26 -9.48 -11.85
N ILE A 332 -22.25 -8.89 -10.66
CA ILE A 332 -23.46 -8.61 -9.90
C ILE A 332 -24.11 -7.35 -10.47
N MET A 333 -25.17 -7.56 -11.25
CA MET A 333 -26.18 -6.55 -11.52
C MET A 333 -26.94 -6.24 -10.23
N GLY A 334 -26.86 -5.02 -9.75
CA GLY A 334 -27.67 -4.53 -8.64
C GLY A 334 -29.13 -4.37 -9.03
N SER A 335 -29.97 -5.21 -8.45
CA SER A 335 -31.42 -5.10 -8.52
C SER A 335 -31.88 -4.10 -7.44
N PHE A 336 -32.38 -2.95 -7.85
CA PHE A 336 -33.27 -2.14 -7.03
C PHE A 336 -34.71 -2.56 -7.32
N MET A 337 -35.38 -3.11 -6.29
CA MET A 337 -36.83 -3.29 -6.28
C MET A 337 -37.50 -1.93 -6.14
N ASN A 338 -38.43 -1.61 -7.04
CA ASN A 338 -39.58 -0.80 -6.79
C ASN A 338 -40.82 -1.53 -7.31
N GLU A 339 -41.81 -1.68 -6.45
CA GLU A 339 -43.12 -2.22 -6.70
C GLU A 339 -44.04 -1.23 -7.46
N PRO A 340 -45.19 -1.69 -7.93
CA PRO A 340 -45.74 -1.27 -9.23
C PRO A 340 -46.86 -0.25 -9.11
N THR A 341 -47.14 0.47 -10.20
CA THR A 341 -48.45 1.04 -10.49
C THR A 341 -48.85 0.80 -11.93
N GLU A 342 -50.11 0.46 -12.06
CA GLU A 342 -50.92 -0.10 -13.11
C GLU A 342 -51.11 0.76 -14.37
N GLU A 343 -51.38 0.04 -15.50
CA GLU A 343 -52.29 0.32 -16.61
C GLU A 343 -52.03 1.49 -17.58
N ALA A 344 -51.88 1.23 -18.86
CA ALA A 344 -52.90 1.06 -19.89
C ALA A 344 -52.29 0.99 -21.31
N GLU A 345 -52.67 -0.07 -22.03
CA GLU A 345 -53.16 -0.21 -23.40
C GLU A 345 -52.57 0.55 -24.60
N ASP A 346 -52.19 -0.32 -25.58
CA ASP A 346 -52.45 -0.28 -27.03
C ASP A 346 -51.90 0.87 -27.92
N THR A 347 -51.14 0.52 -28.94
CA THR A 347 -51.58 0.16 -30.32
C THR A 347 -50.38 0.14 -31.29
N ASP A 348 -50.51 -0.80 -32.22
CA ASP A 348 -49.87 -1.08 -33.47
C ASP A 348 -49.23 0.02 -34.31
N GLY A 349 -48.21 -0.40 -35.10
CA GLY A 349 -47.83 0.39 -36.28
C GLY A 349 -46.50 -0.02 -36.93
N ASP A 350 -46.52 -1.05 -37.70
CA ASP A 350 -45.82 -1.48 -38.91
C ASP A 350 -45.11 -0.38 -39.73
N GLY A 351 -43.97 -0.74 -40.34
CA GLY A 351 -43.43 0.09 -41.42
C GLY A 351 -41.93 -0.03 -41.74
N SER A 352 -41.57 -1.06 -42.42
CA SER A 352 -40.46 -1.29 -43.38
C SER A 352 -39.79 -0.06 -44.01
N GLY A 353 -38.49 -0.22 -44.31
CA GLY A 353 -37.79 0.56 -45.35
C GLY A 353 -36.27 0.45 -45.29
N GLU A 354 -35.76 -0.47 -46.12
CA GLU A 354 -34.36 -0.54 -46.57
C GLU A 354 -33.97 0.70 -47.36
N GLU A 355 -32.71 1.12 -47.35
CA GLU A 355 -31.89 1.28 -48.56
C GLU A 355 -30.46 1.69 -48.23
N ASP A 356 -29.54 0.93 -48.80
CA ASP A 356 -28.11 1.17 -49.00
C ASP A 356 -27.84 2.50 -49.71
N VAL A 357 -26.61 3.02 -49.59
CA VAL A 357 -25.71 3.41 -50.70
C VAL A 357 -24.29 3.73 -50.17
N GLU A 358 -23.34 3.19 -50.92
CA GLU A 358 -21.88 3.23 -50.83
C GLU A 358 -21.20 4.57 -51.10
N SER A 359 -19.86 4.54 -50.80
CA SER A 359 -18.70 5.17 -51.48
C SER A 359 -18.48 6.68 -51.19
N GLU A 360 -17.28 7.20 -51.08
CA GLU A 360 -15.99 6.97 -51.74
C GLU A 360 -14.84 7.70 -50.98
N ALA A 361 -13.66 7.21 -51.24
CA ALA A 361 -12.35 7.67 -50.79
C ALA A 361 -11.96 9.10 -51.21
N GLY A 362 -11.00 9.67 -50.52
CA GLY A 362 -10.29 10.87 -50.92
C GLY A 362 -9.04 11.14 -50.10
N GLU A 363 -7.91 10.58 -50.54
CA GLU A 363 -6.55 11.00 -50.16
C GLU A 363 -6.33 12.50 -50.47
N ASN A 364 -5.62 13.20 -49.59
CA ASN A 364 -4.62 14.13 -50.11
C ASN A 364 -3.49 14.48 -49.13
N THR A 365 -2.33 14.28 -49.60
CA THR A 365 -0.98 14.57 -49.14
C THR A 365 -0.63 16.05 -49.15
N GLY A 366 0.35 16.44 -48.31
CA GLY A 366 1.20 17.63 -48.51
C GLY A 366 1.62 18.31 -47.21
N ILE A 367 2.79 18.07 -46.65
CA ILE A 367 4.16 18.50 -46.95
C ILE A 367 4.43 20.00 -46.61
N PHE A 368 5.55 20.21 -45.87
CA PHE A 368 6.39 21.42 -45.63
C PHE A 368 5.97 22.35 -44.47
N ALA A 369 6.88 22.95 -43.71
CA ALA A 369 8.35 22.88 -43.53
C ALA A 369 8.69 23.76 -42.31
N GLU A 370 9.85 23.49 -41.75
CA GLU A 370 10.69 24.20 -40.78
C GLU A 370 10.72 25.74 -40.85
N SER A 371 11.02 26.28 -39.66
CA SER A 371 11.98 27.37 -39.32
C SER A 371 11.29 28.40 -38.41
N GLU A 372 11.80 28.82 -37.30
CA GLU A 372 13.12 29.08 -36.69
C GLU A 372 13.08 28.88 -35.18
#